data_6cd856871e37be5d531e6f1c60586fb8
#
_entry.id   6cd856871e37be5d531e6f1c60586fb8
#
_cell.length_a   1.000
_cell.length_b   1.000
_cell.length_c   1.000
_cell.angle_alpha   90.00
_cell.angle_beta   90.00
_cell.angle_gamma   90.00
#
_symmetry.space_group_name_H-M   'P 1'
#
loop_
_entity.id
_entity.type
_entity.pdbx_description
1 polymer ?
#
loop_
_entity_poly.entity_id
_entity_poly.type
_entity_poly.pdbx_seq_one_letter_code
_entity_poly.pdbx_strand_id
1 'polypeptide(L)'
;RVFRTTKKTFLKYITMDNNFDLVVIGGGPGGYVCAIRAAQLGLKAACVESRGALGGTCLNVGCIPSKSLLNLSENFHKAQKDFNQQGIEIEGIKLNIEKMMSNKNKSIQVLTKGVEFLFKKNKVTYFKGKGVLFSKNDIVVYESNNKRTNIKAKNIVIATGSDVASLPGVNIDEKNIVSSTGALSFDKVPKKLAIIGGGY
;
A
#
# COMPACT_ATOMS: atom_id res chain seq x y z
N ARG A 1 -14.37 -37.59 -49.73
CA ARG A 1 -15.50 -36.79 -49.23
C ARG A 1 -15.07 -36.11 -47.93
N VAL A 2 -14.62 -34.92 -48.07
CA VAL A 2 -14.96 -33.64 -47.46
C VAL A 2 -15.54 -33.72 -46.06
N PHE A 3 -14.75 -33.38 -45.07
CA PHE A 3 -15.22 -32.76 -43.84
C PHE A 3 -14.62 -31.35 -43.71
N ARG A 4 -15.34 -30.41 -44.30
CA ARG A 4 -15.29 -28.99 -43.92
C ARG A 4 -16.31 -28.85 -42.81
N THR A 5 -15.87 -28.65 -41.56
CA THR A 5 -16.74 -28.12 -40.53
C THR A 5 -15.95 -27.21 -39.64
N THR A 6 -16.16 -25.94 -39.91
CA THR A 6 -16.43 -24.82 -38.97
C THR A 6 -15.46 -24.58 -37.84
N LYS A 7 -14.37 -23.93 -38.20
CA LYS A 7 -13.64 -22.99 -37.37
C LYS A 7 -14.42 -21.69 -37.26
N LYS A 8 -15.38 -21.55 -36.40
CA LYS A 8 -15.96 -20.24 -36.04
C LYS A 8 -16.81 -20.33 -34.76
N THR A 9 -16.28 -20.99 -33.73
CA THR A 9 -16.84 -20.83 -32.37
C THR A 9 -15.66 -20.71 -31.40
N PHE A 10 -14.73 -19.83 -31.74
CA PHE A 10 -13.62 -19.48 -30.86
C PHE A 10 -13.92 -18.15 -30.23
N LEU A 11 -14.24 -18.24 -28.91
CA LEU A 11 -13.90 -17.22 -27.92
C LEU A 11 -14.41 -15.81 -28.21
N LYS A 12 -15.66 -15.59 -27.89
CA LYS A 12 -16.06 -14.32 -27.31
C LYS A 12 -15.48 -14.27 -25.87
N TYR A 13 -14.17 -14.30 -25.74
CA TYR A 13 -13.55 -13.72 -24.56
C TYR A 13 -13.95 -12.25 -24.61
N ILE A 14 -14.67 -11.82 -23.60
CA ILE A 14 -14.82 -10.41 -23.30
C ILE A 14 -13.39 -9.95 -23.06
N THR A 15 -12.72 -9.50 -24.09
CA THR A 15 -11.47 -8.75 -23.95
C THR A 15 -11.90 -7.46 -23.26
N MET A 16 -11.68 -7.37 -21.94
CA MET A 16 -11.75 -6.08 -21.28
C MET A 16 -10.90 -5.15 -22.15
N ASP A 17 -11.49 -4.04 -22.53
CA ASP A 17 -10.75 -3.01 -23.26
C ASP A 17 -9.68 -2.44 -22.32
N ASN A 18 -8.49 -3.04 -22.39
CA ASN A 18 -7.32 -2.69 -21.58
C ASN A 18 -6.55 -1.49 -22.14
N ASN A 19 -7.20 -0.64 -22.92
CA ASN A 19 -6.65 0.62 -23.40
C ASN A 19 -7.05 1.76 -22.46
N PHE A 20 -6.07 2.56 -22.02
CA PHE A 20 -6.25 3.66 -21.10
C PHE A 20 -5.64 4.96 -21.64
N ASP A 21 -6.18 6.10 -21.24
CA ASP A 21 -5.56 7.40 -21.49
C ASP A 21 -4.35 7.61 -20.59
N LEU A 22 -4.46 7.11 -19.33
CA LEU A 22 -3.40 7.18 -18.34
C LEU A 22 -3.32 5.88 -17.53
N VAL A 23 -2.12 5.35 -17.39
CA VAL A 23 -1.81 4.30 -16.42
C VAL A 23 -0.78 4.80 -15.43
N VAL A 24 -1.06 4.66 -14.14
CA VAL A 24 -0.13 4.98 -13.05
C VAL A 24 0.42 3.69 -12.48
N ILE A 25 1.75 3.55 -12.44
CA ILE A 25 2.43 2.42 -11.81
C ILE A 25 2.85 2.83 -10.41
N GLY A 26 2.21 2.23 -9.40
CA GLY A 26 2.36 2.54 -7.99
C GLY A 26 1.10 3.21 -7.43
N GLY A 27 0.51 2.60 -6.38
CA GLY A 27 -0.72 3.04 -5.71
C GLY A 27 -0.47 3.82 -4.42
N GLY A 28 0.72 4.40 -4.25
CA GLY A 28 1.05 5.30 -3.14
C GLY A 28 0.42 6.69 -3.28
N PRO A 29 0.71 7.65 -2.36
CA PRO A 29 0.11 8.98 -2.37
C PRO A 29 0.26 9.72 -3.71
N GLY A 30 1.42 9.67 -4.33
CA GLY A 30 1.62 10.24 -5.67
C GLY A 30 0.78 9.54 -6.74
N GLY A 31 0.63 8.23 -6.64
CA GLY A 31 -0.07 7.43 -7.65
C GLY A 31 -1.58 7.49 -7.54
N TYR A 32 -2.16 7.20 -6.36
CA TYR A 32 -3.62 7.18 -6.23
C TYR A 32 -4.24 8.58 -6.42
N VAL A 33 -3.56 9.64 -5.97
CA VAL A 33 -4.02 11.02 -6.19
C VAL A 33 -4.02 11.35 -7.68
N CYS A 34 -2.93 11.01 -8.39
CA CYS A 34 -2.81 11.20 -9.83
C CYS A 34 -3.92 10.46 -10.60
N ALA A 35 -4.13 9.18 -10.31
CA ALA A 35 -5.14 8.36 -10.99
C ALA A 35 -6.57 8.87 -10.77
N ILE A 36 -6.91 9.25 -9.52
CA ILE A 36 -8.21 9.83 -9.18
C ILE A 36 -8.40 11.17 -9.90
N ARG A 37 -7.40 12.04 -9.87
CA ARG A 37 -7.50 13.34 -10.53
C ARG A 37 -7.64 13.23 -12.05
N ALA A 38 -6.89 12.34 -12.67
CA ALA A 38 -7.01 12.06 -14.10
C ALA A 38 -8.44 11.60 -14.45
N ALA A 39 -9.00 10.69 -13.67
CA ALA A 39 -10.37 10.22 -13.89
C ALA A 39 -11.42 11.33 -13.70
N GLN A 40 -11.24 12.21 -12.71
CA GLN A 40 -12.11 13.39 -12.51
C GLN A 40 -12.05 14.38 -13.69
N LEU A 41 -10.94 14.41 -14.40
CA LEU A 41 -10.76 15.21 -15.63
C LEU A 41 -11.27 14.50 -16.89
N GLY A 42 -11.96 13.36 -16.76
CA GLY A 42 -12.57 12.63 -17.86
C GLY A 42 -11.65 11.62 -18.55
N LEU A 43 -10.43 11.40 -18.07
CA LEU A 43 -9.53 10.39 -18.65
C LEU A 43 -9.92 8.98 -18.19
N LYS A 44 -9.81 8.00 -19.09
CA LYS A 44 -9.89 6.58 -18.72
C LYS A 44 -8.58 6.20 -18.03
N ALA A 45 -8.59 6.17 -16.69
CA ALA A 45 -7.42 5.98 -15.87
C ALA A 45 -7.35 4.58 -15.24
N ALA A 46 -6.13 4.06 -15.11
CA ALA A 46 -5.84 2.85 -14.34
C ALA A 46 -4.65 3.06 -13.41
N CYS A 47 -4.61 2.26 -12.36
CA CYS A 47 -3.49 2.19 -11.42
C CYS A 47 -3.07 0.74 -11.21
N VAL A 48 -1.76 0.49 -11.25
CA VAL A 48 -1.15 -0.82 -11.00
C VAL A 48 -0.40 -0.75 -9.66
N GLU A 49 -0.73 -1.65 -8.70
CA GLU A 49 -0.08 -1.67 -7.38
C GLU A 49 0.32 -3.10 -7.00
N SER A 50 1.60 -3.26 -6.67
CA SER A 50 2.21 -4.56 -6.39
C SER A 50 2.02 -5.05 -4.95
N ARG A 51 1.86 -4.15 -4.00
CA ARG A 51 1.68 -4.48 -2.57
C ARG A 51 0.34 -5.17 -2.27
N GLY A 52 -0.63 -5.09 -3.19
CA GLY A 52 -1.97 -5.64 -3.01
C GLY A 52 -2.96 -4.73 -2.27
N ALA A 53 -2.48 -3.64 -1.68
CA ALA A 53 -3.30 -2.61 -1.03
C ALA A 53 -2.87 -1.22 -1.50
N LEU A 54 -3.84 -0.34 -1.77
CA LEU A 54 -3.60 1.05 -2.11
C LEU A 54 -3.08 1.84 -0.90
N GLY A 55 -2.47 3.00 -1.16
CA GLY A 55 -1.95 3.90 -0.13
C GLY A 55 -0.43 3.89 0.03
N GLY A 56 0.26 2.96 -0.65
CA GLY A 56 1.72 2.87 -0.68
C GLY A 56 2.35 2.73 0.70
N THR A 57 3.59 3.14 0.85
CA THR A 57 4.34 3.12 2.12
C THR A 57 3.63 3.93 3.19
N CYS A 58 3.17 5.13 2.88
CA CYS A 58 2.58 6.04 3.86
C CYS A 58 1.42 5.40 4.64
N LEU A 59 0.42 4.84 3.94
CA LEU A 59 -0.76 4.28 4.60
C LEU A 59 -0.47 2.92 5.24
N ASN A 60 0.34 2.10 4.59
CA ASN A 60 0.49 0.70 5.00
C ASN A 60 1.60 0.47 6.02
N VAL A 61 2.77 1.10 5.83
CA VAL A 61 3.98 0.81 6.63
C VAL A 61 4.82 2.07 6.93
N GLY A 62 4.20 3.23 6.97
CA GLY A 62 4.88 4.50 7.19
C GLY A 62 4.09 5.47 8.06
N CYS A 63 3.61 6.57 7.46
CA CYS A 63 3.00 7.71 8.16
C CYS A 63 1.84 7.30 9.08
N ILE A 64 0.91 6.52 8.59
CA ILE A 64 -0.31 6.18 9.34
C ILE A 64 -0.01 5.25 10.51
N PRO A 65 0.65 4.09 10.33
CA PRO A 65 0.97 3.23 11.45
C PRO A 65 1.89 3.89 12.47
N SER A 66 2.89 4.68 12.04
CA SER A 66 3.78 5.37 12.98
C SER A 66 3.05 6.42 13.81
N LYS A 67 2.22 7.28 13.18
CA LYS A 67 1.44 8.30 13.90
C LYS A 67 0.40 7.66 14.83
N SER A 68 -0.20 6.55 14.43
CA SER A 68 -1.11 5.79 15.30
C SER A 68 -0.40 5.30 16.57
N LEU A 69 0.78 4.68 16.42
CA LEU A 69 1.55 4.20 17.57
C LEU A 69 2.09 5.35 18.43
N LEU A 70 2.59 6.42 17.83
CA LEU A 70 3.07 7.59 18.57
C LEU A 70 1.95 8.22 19.42
N ASN A 71 0.77 8.43 18.83
CA ASN A 71 -0.38 8.97 19.58
C ASN A 71 -0.80 8.07 20.76
N LEU A 72 -0.82 6.75 20.53
CA LEU A 72 -1.16 5.80 21.58
C LEU A 72 -0.09 5.75 22.68
N SER A 73 1.19 5.81 22.34
CA SER A 73 2.29 5.85 23.30
C SER A 73 2.31 7.15 24.09
N GLU A 74 2.00 8.28 23.46
CA GLU A 74 1.88 9.56 24.13
C GLU A 74 0.73 9.57 25.16
N ASN A 75 -0.43 9.03 24.78
CA ASN A 75 -1.56 8.90 25.71
C ASN A 75 -1.21 8.02 26.93
N PHE A 76 -0.47 6.94 26.70
CA PHE A 76 0.01 6.09 27.78
C PHE A 76 0.98 6.84 28.71
N HIS A 77 1.91 7.60 28.13
CA HIS A 77 2.86 8.42 28.89
C HIS A 77 2.15 9.50 29.71
N LYS A 78 1.21 10.24 29.10
CA LYS A 78 0.40 11.25 29.79
C LYS A 78 -0.35 10.66 30.98
N ALA A 79 -0.97 9.50 30.79
CA ALA A 79 -1.69 8.82 31.83
C ALA A 79 -0.79 8.35 33.00
N GLN A 80 0.48 7.99 32.72
CA GLN A 80 1.43 7.59 33.74
C GLN A 80 2.03 8.75 34.54
N LYS A 81 2.23 9.92 33.92
CA LYS A 81 3.05 11.01 34.47
C LYS A 81 2.31 12.32 34.59
N ASP A 82 1.60 12.72 33.56
CA ASP A 82 1.12 14.10 33.46
C ASP A 82 -0.24 14.30 34.14
N PHE A 83 -1.11 13.29 34.09
CA PHE A 83 -2.46 13.42 34.63
C PHE A 83 -2.50 13.64 36.13
N ASN A 84 -1.61 13.00 36.91
CA ASN A 84 -1.50 13.24 38.35
C ASN A 84 -1.17 14.70 38.67
N GLN A 85 -0.31 15.34 37.87
CA GLN A 85 0.02 16.76 38.03
C GLN A 85 -1.14 17.69 37.66
N GLN A 86 -2.08 17.20 36.87
CA GLN A 86 -3.29 17.91 36.44
C GLN A 86 -4.51 17.63 37.35
N GLY A 87 -4.30 16.89 38.47
CA GLY A 87 -5.37 16.55 39.40
C GLY A 87 -6.23 15.35 38.98
N ILE A 88 -5.79 14.58 38.01
CA ILE A 88 -6.47 13.35 37.56
C ILE A 88 -5.68 12.15 38.08
N GLU A 89 -6.18 11.53 39.15
CA GLU A 89 -5.58 10.35 39.74
C GLU A 89 -5.96 9.09 38.97
N ILE A 90 -4.94 8.29 38.60
CA ILE A 90 -5.12 7.03 37.90
C ILE A 90 -4.44 5.91 38.65
N GLU A 91 -5.22 4.95 39.11
CA GLU A 91 -4.71 3.74 39.74
C GLU A 91 -4.43 2.65 38.70
N GLY A 92 -3.16 2.30 38.58
CA GLY A 92 -2.72 1.14 37.81
C GLY A 92 -2.97 1.18 36.28
N ILE A 93 -1.96 1.59 35.54
CA ILE A 93 -1.98 1.54 34.06
C ILE A 93 -1.17 0.35 33.59
N LYS A 94 -1.74 -0.42 32.65
CA LYS A 94 -1.08 -1.52 31.96
C LYS A 94 -1.17 -1.33 30.44
N LEU A 95 -0.04 -1.48 29.76
CA LEU A 95 0.01 -1.50 28.31
C LEU A 95 -0.46 -2.87 27.77
N ASN A 96 -1.43 -2.87 26.87
CA ASN A 96 -1.79 -4.04 26.08
C ASN A 96 -1.31 -3.81 24.63
N ILE A 97 -0.13 -4.34 24.33
CA ILE A 97 0.51 -4.16 23.01
C ILE A 97 -0.30 -4.77 21.87
N GLU A 98 -0.96 -5.90 22.11
CA GLU A 98 -1.80 -6.57 21.10
C GLU A 98 -2.99 -5.68 20.69
N LYS A 99 -3.70 -5.10 21.66
CA LYS A 99 -4.77 -4.13 21.40
C LYS A 99 -4.25 -2.88 20.70
N MET A 100 -3.09 -2.39 21.09
CA MET A 100 -2.44 -1.24 20.47
C MET A 100 -2.15 -1.50 18.99
N MET A 101 -1.56 -2.65 18.67
CA MET A 101 -1.29 -3.08 17.29
C MET A 101 -2.58 -3.32 16.50
N SER A 102 -3.61 -3.88 17.12
CA SER A 102 -4.93 -4.05 16.49
C SER A 102 -5.54 -2.70 16.10
N ASN A 103 -5.48 -1.69 16.97
CA ASN A 103 -5.97 -0.35 16.68
C ASN A 103 -5.20 0.31 15.52
N LYS A 104 -3.87 0.20 15.52
CA LYS A 104 -3.03 0.63 14.40
C LYS A 104 -3.48 -0.01 13.09
N ASN A 105 -3.67 -1.33 13.07
CA ASN A 105 -4.09 -2.07 11.88
C ASN A 105 -5.50 -1.67 11.41
N LYS A 106 -6.43 -1.40 12.32
CA LYS A 106 -7.76 -0.86 11.97
C LYS A 106 -7.65 0.49 11.26
N SER A 107 -6.80 1.39 11.73
CA SER A 107 -6.57 2.69 11.10
C SER A 107 -6.06 2.54 9.66
N ILE A 108 -5.10 1.64 9.44
CA ILE A 108 -4.60 1.31 8.10
C ILE A 108 -5.73 0.81 7.21
N GLN A 109 -6.52 -0.17 7.68
CA GLN A 109 -7.60 -0.77 6.91
C GLN A 109 -8.68 0.24 6.52
N VAL A 110 -9.06 1.14 7.41
CA VAL A 110 -10.05 2.18 7.13
C VAL A 110 -9.57 3.08 5.99
N LEU A 111 -8.32 3.53 6.06
CA LEU A 111 -7.79 4.45 5.06
C LEU A 111 -7.52 3.78 3.71
N THR A 112 -6.97 2.57 3.69
CA THR A 112 -6.74 1.83 2.44
C THR A 112 -8.05 1.49 1.73
N LYS A 113 -9.09 1.07 2.48
CA LYS A 113 -10.45 0.87 1.94
C LYS A 113 -11.07 2.18 1.45
N GLY A 114 -10.80 3.29 2.13
CA GLY A 114 -11.21 4.63 1.68
C GLY A 114 -10.64 4.98 0.30
N VAL A 115 -9.37 4.70 0.06
CA VAL A 115 -8.75 4.90 -1.28
C VAL A 115 -9.37 3.97 -2.32
N GLU A 116 -9.61 2.68 -1.99
CA GLU A 116 -10.31 1.76 -2.90
C GLU A 116 -11.74 2.24 -3.24
N PHE A 117 -12.45 2.79 -2.25
CA PHE A 117 -13.76 3.40 -2.48
C PHE A 117 -13.67 4.59 -3.45
N LEU A 118 -12.67 5.46 -3.26
CA LEU A 118 -12.44 6.59 -4.17
C LEU A 118 -12.12 6.13 -5.59
N PHE A 119 -11.37 5.05 -5.77
CA PHE A 119 -11.13 4.45 -7.08
C PHE A 119 -12.44 4.01 -7.74
N LYS A 120 -13.28 3.28 -7.00
CA LYS A 120 -14.60 2.84 -7.50
C LYS A 120 -15.49 4.04 -7.86
N LYS A 121 -15.57 5.05 -6.98
CA LYS A 121 -16.37 6.26 -7.18
C LYS A 121 -15.94 7.01 -8.44
N ASN A 122 -14.64 7.10 -8.69
CA ASN A 122 -14.09 7.81 -9.85
C ASN A 122 -13.84 6.89 -11.07
N LYS A 123 -14.28 5.63 -11.03
CA LYS A 123 -14.12 4.65 -12.12
C LYS A 123 -12.65 4.42 -12.54
N VAL A 124 -11.72 4.53 -11.60
CA VAL A 124 -10.31 4.16 -11.83
C VAL A 124 -10.19 2.64 -11.82
N THR A 125 -9.62 2.06 -12.88
CA THR A 125 -9.37 0.62 -12.94
C THR A 125 -8.16 0.28 -12.06
N TYR A 126 -8.33 -0.69 -11.16
CA TYR A 126 -7.27 -1.12 -10.26
C TYR A 126 -6.74 -2.50 -10.63
N PHE A 127 -5.45 -2.59 -10.97
CA PHE A 127 -4.73 -3.82 -11.23
C PHE A 127 -3.84 -4.17 -10.02
N LYS A 128 -4.08 -5.33 -9.42
CA LYS A 128 -3.27 -5.86 -8.31
C LYS A 128 -2.13 -6.70 -8.86
N GLY A 129 -0.92 -6.16 -8.89
CA GLY A 129 0.23 -6.87 -9.41
C GLY A 129 1.41 -5.94 -9.70
N LYS A 130 2.51 -6.53 -10.14
CA LYS A 130 3.72 -5.81 -10.52
C LYS A 130 3.61 -5.34 -11.98
N GLY A 131 3.58 -4.04 -12.20
CA GLY A 131 3.62 -3.42 -13.52
C GLY A 131 5.04 -3.38 -14.05
N VAL A 132 5.24 -3.88 -15.26
CA VAL A 132 6.51 -3.84 -15.99
C VAL A 132 6.30 -3.15 -17.32
N LEU A 133 7.08 -2.13 -17.60
CA LEU A 133 7.09 -1.45 -18.90
C LEU A 133 7.71 -2.38 -19.93
N PHE A 134 6.96 -2.69 -20.99
CA PHE A 134 7.42 -3.49 -22.10
C PHE A 134 7.81 -2.61 -23.30
N SER A 135 7.07 -1.53 -23.51
CA SER A 135 7.36 -0.51 -24.52
C SER A 135 6.92 0.87 -24.03
N LYS A 136 7.02 1.87 -24.90
CA LYS A 136 6.55 3.23 -24.64
C LYS A 136 5.10 3.31 -24.16
N ASN A 137 4.25 2.40 -24.65
CA ASN A 137 2.81 2.43 -24.40
C ASN A 137 2.25 1.11 -23.85
N ASP A 138 3.08 0.07 -23.72
CA ASP A 138 2.65 -1.27 -23.30
C ASP A 138 3.19 -1.60 -21.91
N ILE A 139 2.29 -2.07 -21.05
CA ILE A 139 2.59 -2.50 -19.68
C ILE A 139 2.09 -3.93 -19.52
N VAL A 140 2.90 -4.77 -18.89
CA VAL A 140 2.51 -6.10 -18.47
C VAL A 140 2.34 -6.10 -16.96
N VAL A 141 1.17 -6.49 -16.49
CA VAL A 141 0.89 -6.66 -15.07
C VAL A 141 1.04 -8.14 -14.71
N TYR A 142 1.92 -8.44 -13.77
CA TYR A 142 2.13 -9.77 -13.21
C TYR A 142 1.35 -9.87 -11.89
N GLU A 143 0.30 -10.67 -11.89
CA GLU A 143 -0.53 -10.92 -10.71
C GLU A 143 0.04 -12.08 -9.87
N SER A 144 -0.30 -12.15 -8.57
CA SER A 144 0.21 -13.17 -7.64
C SER A 144 -0.15 -14.61 -8.02
N ASN A 145 -1.20 -14.82 -8.81
CA ASN A 145 -1.64 -16.11 -9.34
C ASN A 145 -0.93 -16.53 -10.65
N ASN A 146 0.20 -15.93 -10.97
CA ASN A 146 0.94 -16.08 -12.23
C ASN A 146 0.18 -15.62 -13.50
N LYS A 147 -0.96 -14.98 -13.33
CA LYS A 147 -1.68 -14.38 -14.45
C LYS A 147 -0.94 -13.15 -14.96
N ARG A 148 -0.93 -13.01 -16.28
CA ARG A 148 -0.37 -11.83 -16.96
C ARG A 148 -1.48 -11.09 -17.67
N THR A 149 -1.57 -9.80 -17.41
CA THR A 149 -2.52 -8.91 -18.06
C THR A 149 -1.77 -7.83 -18.83
N ASN A 150 -1.96 -7.80 -20.15
CA ASN A 150 -1.39 -6.75 -21.00
C ASN A 150 -2.34 -5.56 -21.02
N ILE A 151 -1.80 -4.36 -20.81
CA ILE A 151 -2.53 -3.10 -20.85
C ILE A 151 -1.78 -2.09 -21.71
N LYS A 152 -2.54 -1.23 -22.38
CA LYS A 152 -1.99 -0.15 -23.20
C LYS A 152 -2.37 1.20 -22.61
N ALA A 153 -1.47 2.16 -22.69
CA ALA A 153 -1.68 3.51 -22.21
C ALA A 153 -1.16 4.55 -23.19
N LYS A 154 -1.90 5.63 -23.39
CA LYS A 154 -1.41 6.79 -24.12
C LYS A 154 -0.28 7.47 -23.35
N ASN A 155 -0.45 7.56 -22.02
CA ASN A 155 0.50 8.16 -21.09
C ASN A 155 0.73 7.22 -19.88
N ILE A 156 1.94 7.20 -19.36
CA ILE A 156 2.33 6.39 -18.23
C ILE A 156 3.00 7.28 -17.18
N VAL A 157 2.55 7.17 -15.93
CA VAL A 157 3.18 7.80 -14.76
C VAL A 157 3.83 6.75 -13.90
N ILE A 158 5.12 6.91 -13.63
CA ILE A 158 5.88 6.05 -12.71
C ILE A 158 5.83 6.71 -11.33
N ALA A 159 5.12 6.08 -10.39
CA ALA A 159 4.94 6.54 -9.02
C ALA A 159 5.25 5.40 -8.03
N THR A 160 6.31 4.64 -8.30
CA THR A 160 6.67 3.40 -7.60
C THR A 160 7.19 3.62 -6.19
N GLY A 161 7.49 4.86 -5.82
CA GLY A 161 8.01 5.21 -4.50
C GLY A 161 9.45 4.80 -4.28
N SER A 162 9.81 4.57 -3.03
CA SER A 162 11.14 4.15 -2.59
C SER A 162 11.03 2.97 -1.62
N ASP A 163 12.14 2.29 -1.41
CA ASP A 163 12.25 1.16 -0.50
C ASP A 163 13.43 1.37 0.45
N VAL A 164 13.57 0.49 1.43
CA VAL A 164 14.64 0.55 2.43
C VAL A 164 15.99 0.36 1.75
N ALA A 165 16.93 1.27 2.01
CA ALA A 165 18.30 1.13 1.56
C ALA A 165 19.05 0.10 2.42
N SER A 166 19.72 -0.83 1.78
CA SER A 166 20.58 -1.82 2.45
C SER A 166 21.90 -1.17 2.86
N LEU A 167 22.37 -1.47 4.08
CA LEU A 167 23.71 -1.13 4.52
C LEU A 167 24.67 -2.29 4.18
N PRO A 168 25.87 -2.04 3.62
CA PRO A 168 26.84 -3.09 3.37
C PRO A 168 27.17 -3.87 4.65
N GLY A 169 27.11 -5.21 4.57
CA GLY A 169 27.38 -6.09 5.70
C GLY A 169 26.24 -6.23 6.72
N VAL A 170 25.10 -5.56 6.52
CA VAL A 170 23.93 -5.67 7.38
C VAL A 170 22.80 -6.36 6.65
N ASN A 171 22.39 -7.52 7.13
CA ASN A 171 21.26 -8.26 6.58
C ASN A 171 19.99 -7.97 7.42
N ILE A 172 19.01 -7.37 6.82
CA ILE A 172 17.69 -7.13 7.45
C ILE A 172 16.91 -8.45 7.40
N ASP A 173 16.69 -9.05 8.58
CA ASP A 173 15.99 -10.33 8.74
C ASP A 173 14.53 -10.15 9.21
N GLU A 174 14.12 -8.91 9.46
CA GLU A 174 12.82 -8.50 10.01
C GLU A 174 12.47 -9.19 11.34
N LYS A 175 13.49 -9.61 12.10
CA LYS A 175 13.37 -10.24 13.43
C LYS A 175 14.23 -9.53 14.46
N ASN A 176 15.56 -9.60 14.30
CA ASN A 176 16.54 -8.96 15.17
C ASN A 176 17.06 -7.65 14.57
N ILE A 177 17.26 -7.65 13.27
CA ILE A 177 17.61 -6.47 12.48
C ILE A 177 16.40 -6.18 11.58
N VAL A 178 15.67 -5.15 11.95
CA VAL A 178 14.41 -4.81 11.28
C VAL A 178 14.55 -3.50 10.50
N SER A 179 13.82 -3.41 9.41
CA SER A 179 13.57 -2.14 8.75
C SER A 179 12.54 -1.31 9.53
N SER A 180 12.27 -0.08 9.05
CA SER A 180 11.16 0.72 9.57
C SER A 180 9.81 -0.02 9.46
N THR A 181 9.64 -0.89 8.48
CA THR A 181 8.44 -1.73 8.34
C THR A 181 8.32 -2.75 9.46
N GLY A 182 9.38 -3.50 9.75
CA GLY A 182 9.41 -4.48 10.85
C GLY A 182 9.26 -3.82 12.22
N ALA A 183 9.88 -2.65 12.42
CA ALA A 183 9.78 -1.90 13.66
C ALA A 183 8.32 -1.48 14.01
N LEU A 184 7.45 -1.32 13.03
CA LEU A 184 6.02 -1.05 13.22
C LEU A 184 5.18 -2.29 13.56
N SER A 185 5.83 -3.46 13.71
CA SER A 185 5.15 -4.75 13.87
C SER A 185 5.66 -5.57 15.07
N PHE A 186 6.35 -4.95 16.00
CA PHE A 186 6.82 -5.64 17.22
C PHE A 186 5.65 -6.19 18.03
N ASP A 187 5.80 -7.42 18.49
CA ASP A 187 4.85 -8.11 19.38
C ASP A 187 4.99 -7.69 20.87
N LYS A 188 6.11 -7.08 21.20
CA LYS A 188 6.45 -6.59 22.55
C LYS A 188 7.33 -5.35 22.47
N VAL A 189 7.32 -4.54 23.50
CA VAL A 189 8.23 -3.42 23.65
C VAL A 189 9.65 -3.96 23.89
N PRO A 190 10.64 -3.67 23.03
CA PRO A 190 12.01 -4.13 23.24
C PRO A 190 12.62 -3.46 24.48
N LYS A 191 13.37 -4.20 25.28
CA LYS A 191 14.09 -3.64 26.46
C LYS A 191 15.22 -2.69 26.03
N LYS A 192 15.85 -2.98 24.91
CA LYS A 192 16.91 -2.14 24.29
C LYS A 192 16.66 -2.14 22.78
N LEU A 193 16.75 -0.99 22.18
CA LEU A 193 16.62 -0.79 20.72
C LEU A 193 17.77 0.11 20.29
N ALA A 194 18.56 -0.35 19.32
CA ALA A 194 19.52 0.48 18.61
C ALA A 194 18.92 0.95 17.30
N ILE A 195 19.03 2.23 16.99
CA ILE A 195 18.50 2.84 15.76
C ILE A 195 19.68 3.40 14.98
N ILE A 196 19.77 3.01 13.71
CA ILE A 196 20.74 3.54 12.76
C ILE A 196 19.99 4.45 11.78
N GLY A 197 20.25 5.74 11.88
CA GLY A 197 19.56 6.78 11.14
C GLY A 197 18.64 7.62 12.00
N GLY A 198 18.49 8.89 11.66
CA GLY A 198 17.67 9.87 12.39
C GLY A 198 16.82 10.74 11.46
N GLY A 199 16.51 10.26 10.26
CA GLY A 199 15.62 10.94 9.30
C GLY A 199 14.15 10.61 9.51
N TYR A 200 13.36 10.90 8.49
CA TYR A 200 11.91 10.59 8.46
C TYR A 200 11.65 9.10 8.25
#